data_75ac46e79d223967aa5ae2afa9bffc80
#
_entry.id   75ac46e79d223967aa5ae2afa9bffc80
#
_cell.length_a   1.000
_cell.length_b   1.000
_cell.length_c   1.000
_cell.angle_alpha   90.00
_cell.angle_beta   90.00
_cell.angle_gamma   90.00
#
_symmetry.space_group_name_H-M   'P 1'
#
loop_
_entity.id
_entity.type
_entity.pdbx_description
1 polymer ?
#
loop_
_entity_poly.entity_id
_entity_poly.type
_entity_poly.pdbx_seq_one_letter_code
_entity_poly.pdbx_strand_id
1 'polypeptide(L)'
;MFPGKYALENADQAALIMAETGESVSYAELDSRSNQLAHLLRKHGLKRLDHYAIFMENNLRFIEACSAGERSGLYYTCINSYLKADELAYIVNNSEAKIIITSAAKEAVVQEALIDCPNISLCLVVDGTEENSRGVNYQRAIEQFPDTPIGDEYLGRSMLYSSGTTGRPKGVIGPL
;
A
#
# COMPACT_ATOMS: atom_id res chain seq x y z
N MET A 1 2.88 12.34 -5.98
CA MET A 1 4.03 12.40 -6.93
C MET A 1 4.92 11.21 -6.62
N PHE A 2 5.07 10.27 -7.53
CA PHE A 2 5.93 9.10 -7.36
C PHE A 2 7.41 9.43 -7.68
N PRO A 3 8.38 8.61 -7.22
CA PRO A 3 9.80 8.98 -7.15
C PRO A 3 10.56 9.00 -8.48
N GLY A 4 9.99 8.54 -9.59
CA GLY A 4 10.71 8.28 -10.85
C GLY A 4 11.62 9.42 -11.35
N LYS A 5 11.15 10.67 -11.28
CA LYS A 5 12.01 11.81 -11.67
C LYS A 5 13.24 11.94 -10.76
N TYR A 6 13.04 11.81 -9.45
CA TYR A 6 14.15 11.94 -8.48
C TYR A 6 15.10 10.75 -8.54
N ALA A 7 14.60 9.56 -8.86
CA ALA A 7 15.42 8.39 -9.09
C ALA A 7 16.40 8.57 -10.26
N LEU A 8 15.99 9.28 -11.31
CA LEU A 8 16.86 9.59 -12.45
C LEU A 8 17.92 10.66 -12.14
N GLU A 9 17.57 11.66 -11.33
CA GLU A 9 18.44 12.81 -11.04
C GLU A 9 19.36 12.56 -9.81
N ASN A 10 18.90 11.79 -8.83
CA ASN A 10 19.52 11.62 -7.52
C ASN A 10 19.42 10.17 -7.02
N ALA A 11 19.75 9.19 -7.85
CA ALA A 11 19.55 7.76 -7.63
C ALA A 11 19.96 7.27 -6.22
N ASP A 12 21.17 7.62 -5.80
CA ASP A 12 21.80 7.16 -4.55
C ASP A 12 21.43 7.99 -3.32
N GLN A 13 20.73 9.12 -3.50
CA GLN A 13 20.30 9.94 -2.38
C GLN A 13 19.20 9.22 -1.57
N ALA A 14 19.28 9.31 -0.23
CA ALA A 14 18.25 8.77 0.63
C ALA A 14 16.91 9.48 0.39
N ALA A 15 15.91 8.70 0.02
CA ALA A 15 14.52 9.14 -0.09
C ALA A 15 13.80 9.03 1.25
N LEU A 16 14.14 8.00 2.03
CA LEU A 16 13.56 7.71 3.34
C LEU A 16 14.67 7.37 4.32
N ILE A 17 14.52 7.81 5.56
CA ILE A 17 15.42 7.45 6.67
C ILE A 17 14.54 7.17 7.89
N MET A 18 14.68 5.99 8.49
CA MET A 18 14.02 5.64 9.74
C MET A 18 14.74 6.33 10.90
N ALA A 19 14.03 7.18 11.62
CA ALA A 19 14.65 7.98 12.71
C ALA A 19 15.22 7.14 13.86
N GLU A 20 14.60 5.99 14.13
CA GLU A 20 14.99 5.13 15.27
C GLU A 20 16.20 4.22 14.95
N THR A 21 16.27 3.70 13.73
CA THR A 21 17.28 2.70 13.32
C THR A 21 18.38 3.29 12.44
N GLY A 22 18.13 4.43 11.78
CA GLY A 22 19.01 4.98 10.76
C GLY A 22 18.97 4.24 9.41
N GLU A 23 18.15 3.20 9.28
CA GLU A 23 17.95 2.52 8.00
C GLU A 23 17.41 3.49 6.96
N SER A 24 17.90 3.35 5.74
CA SER A 24 17.50 4.25 4.64
C SER A 24 17.17 3.48 3.38
N VAL A 25 16.35 4.10 2.55
CA VAL A 25 16.03 3.66 1.18
C VAL A 25 16.37 4.79 0.23
N SER A 26 17.13 4.51 -0.82
CA SER A 26 17.46 5.49 -1.85
C SER A 26 16.27 5.78 -2.78
N TYR A 27 16.35 6.87 -3.57
CA TYR A 27 15.34 7.15 -4.59
C TYR A 27 15.28 6.06 -5.65
N ALA A 28 16.42 5.48 -6.05
CA ALA A 28 16.46 4.38 -7.00
C ALA A 28 15.75 3.13 -6.46
N GLU A 29 16.01 2.75 -5.21
CA GLU A 29 15.34 1.62 -4.56
C GLU A 29 13.84 1.84 -4.42
N LEU A 30 13.43 3.03 -3.97
CA LEU A 30 12.02 3.37 -3.83
C LEU A 30 11.30 3.33 -5.19
N ASP A 31 11.93 3.82 -6.25
CA ASP A 31 11.39 3.77 -7.60
C ASP A 31 11.25 2.34 -8.11
N SER A 32 12.34 1.56 -8.04
CA SER A 32 12.39 0.16 -8.45
C SER A 32 11.28 -0.66 -7.77
N ARG A 33 11.21 -0.62 -6.45
CA ARG A 33 10.26 -1.42 -5.69
C ARG A 33 8.81 -0.97 -5.87
N SER A 34 8.56 0.33 -6.00
CA SER A 34 7.21 0.83 -6.31
C SER A 34 6.76 0.46 -7.74
N ASN A 35 7.69 0.32 -8.70
CA ASN A 35 7.41 -0.24 -10.02
C ASN A 35 6.99 -1.72 -9.91
N GLN A 36 7.76 -2.52 -9.19
CA GLN A 36 7.46 -3.94 -8.97
C GLN A 36 6.07 -4.14 -8.35
N LEU A 37 5.74 -3.35 -7.32
CA LEU A 37 4.42 -3.39 -6.72
C LEU A 37 3.33 -2.94 -7.70
N ALA A 38 3.57 -1.91 -8.51
CA ALA A 38 2.61 -1.48 -9.53
C ALA A 38 2.29 -2.59 -10.54
N HIS A 39 3.30 -3.33 -10.99
CA HIS A 39 3.11 -4.51 -11.85
C HIS A 39 2.30 -5.61 -11.14
N LEU A 40 2.60 -5.89 -9.87
CA LEU A 40 1.82 -6.85 -9.08
C LEU A 40 0.35 -6.45 -8.98
N LEU A 41 0.07 -5.18 -8.65
CA LEU A 41 -1.31 -4.67 -8.57
C LEU A 41 -2.05 -4.83 -9.92
N ARG A 42 -1.40 -4.54 -11.04
CA ARG A 42 -1.95 -4.78 -12.39
C ARG A 42 -2.20 -6.27 -12.66
N LYS A 43 -1.28 -7.14 -12.27
CA LYS A 43 -1.43 -8.59 -12.42
C LYS A 43 -2.63 -9.13 -11.66
N HIS A 44 -2.93 -8.55 -10.51
CA HIS A 44 -4.12 -8.87 -9.71
C HIS A 44 -5.39 -8.11 -10.14
N GLY A 45 -5.37 -7.51 -11.32
CA GLY A 45 -6.54 -6.96 -11.98
C GLY A 45 -6.93 -5.54 -11.58
N LEU A 46 -6.12 -4.84 -10.79
CA LEU A 46 -6.39 -3.43 -10.49
C LEU A 46 -6.13 -2.57 -11.72
N LYS A 47 -7.10 -1.74 -12.04
CA LYS A 47 -7.06 -0.77 -13.14
C LYS A 47 -7.14 0.64 -12.58
N ARG A 48 -6.84 1.64 -13.41
CA ARG A 48 -7.04 3.05 -13.04
C ARG A 48 -8.39 3.24 -12.35
N LEU A 49 -8.40 4.03 -11.29
CA LEU A 49 -9.52 4.34 -10.38
C LEU A 49 -9.91 3.20 -9.41
N ASP A 50 -9.32 2.02 -9.51
CA ASP A 50 -9.51 0.98 -8.50
C ASP A 50 -8.80 1.35 -7.18
N HIS A 51 -9.19 0.68 -6.10
CA HIS A 51 -8.76 0.99 -4.74
C HIS A 51 -7.98 -0.15 -4.10
N TYR A 52 -7.03 0.20 -3.24
CA TYR A 52 -6.40 -0.72 -2.30
C TYR A 52 -6.14 -0.02 -0.95
N ALA A 53 -5.97 -0.81 0.11
CA ALA A 53 -5.78 -0.34 1.46
C ALA A 53 -4.34 -0.60 1.95
N ILE A 54 -3.83 0.29 2.80
CA ILE A 54 -2.55 0.17 3.49
C ILE A 54 -2.84 0.27 4.99
N PHE A 55 -2.57 -0.81 5.74
CA PHE A 55 -2.75 -0.88 7.18
C PHE A 55 -1.50 -1.43 7.84
N MET A 56 -0.56 -0.56 8.18
CA MET A 56 0.69 -0.90 8.87
C MET A 56 1.22 0.30 9.65
N GLU A 57 2.10 0.07 10.58
CA GLU A 57 2.89 1.11 11.24
C GLU A 57 3.84 1.79 10.24
N ASN A 58 4.44 2.90 10.66
CA ASN A 58 5.46 3.57 9.86
C ASN A 58 6.68 2.67 9.71
N ASN A 59 6.97 2.27 8.49
CA ASN A 59 8.15 1.50 8.10
C ASN A 59 8.58 1.91 6.69
N LEU A 60 9.74 1.44 6.24
CA LEU A 60 10.30 1.80 4.92
C LEU A 60 9.40 1.42 3.74
N ARG A 61 8.52 0.41 3.89
CA ARG A 61 7.63 -0.07 2.82
C ARG A 61 6.34 0.75 2.71
N PHE A 62 6.02 1.57 3.71
CA PHE A 62 4.80 2.39 3.70
C PHE A 62 4.76 3.35 2.50
N ILE A 63 5.83 4.12 2.30
CA ILE A 63 5.91 5.10 1.19
C ILE A 63 6.07 4.38 -0.16
N GLU A 64 6.72 3.22 -0.19
CA GLU A 64 6.81 2.37 -1.37
C GLU A 64 5.40 1.94 -1.83
N ALA A 65 4.57 1.49 -0.87
CA ALA A 65 3.18 1.14 -1.15
C ALA A 65 2.37 2.35 -1.66
N CYS A 66 2.52 3.53 -1.06
CA CYS A 66 1.88 4.76 -1.56
C CYS A 66 2.32 5.12 -2.98
N SER A 67 3.64 5.05 -3.25
CA SER A 67 4.22 5.40 -4.55
C SER A 67 3.72 4.50 -5.69
N ALA A 68 3.49 3.21 -5.40
CA ALA A 68 2.90 2.29 -6.38
C ALA A 68 1.49 2.72 -6.79
N GLY A 69 0.67 3.17 -5.86
CA GLY A 69 -0.66 3.72 -6.17
C GLY A 69 -0.60 5.01 -6.97
N GLU A 70 0.30 5.91 -6.56
CA GLU A 70 0.49 7.19 -7.25
C GLU A 70 0.91 7.03 -8.71
N ARG A 71 1.76 6.05 -9.05
CA ARG A 71 2.16 5.80 -10.44
C ARG A 71 1.17 4.99 -11.26
N SER A 72 0.25 4.30 -10.59
CA SER A 72 -0.68 3.39 -11.23
C SER A 72 -2.07 3.98 -11.48
N GLY A 73 -2.30 5.26 -11.15
CA GLY A 73 -3.62 5.87 -11.26
C GLY A 73 -4.66 5.22 -10.33
N LEU A 74 -4.20 4.66 -9.20
CA LEU A 74 -5.05 4.02 -8.21
C LEU A 74 -5.40 4.97 -7.07
N TYR A 75 -6.50 4.69 -6.41
CA TYR A 75 -6.75 5.23 -5.07
C TYR A 75 -6.16 4.30 -4.01
N TYR A 76 -5.43 4.88 -3.06
CA TYR A 76 -4.90 4.13 -1.92
C TYR A 76 -5.35 4.77 -0.61
N THR A 77 -5.79 3.93 0.33
CA THR A 77 -6.27 4.38 1.63
C THR A 77 -5.26 4.00 2.71
N CYS A 78 -4.57 5.02 3.24
CA CYS A 78 -3.71 4.84 4.41
C CYS A 78 -4.59 4.82 5.67
N ILE A 79 -4.69 3.66 6.30
CA ILE A 79 -5.56 3.44 7.44
C ILE A 79 -4.74 3.51 8.73
N ASN A 80 -5.28 4.19 9.74
CA ASN A 80 -4.65 4.29 11.06
C ASN A 80 -4.41 2.89 11.66
N SER A 81 -3.16 2.54 11.88
CA SER A 81 -2.72 1.21 12.33
C SER A 81 -3.06 0.89 13.81
N TYR A 82 -3.71 1.79 14.52
CA TYR A 82 -4.23 1.58 15.88
C TYR A 82 -5.71 1.19 15.92
N LEU A 83 -6.39 1.13 14.76
CA LEU A 83 -7.79 0.70 14.69
C LEU A 83 -7.92 -0.79 15.00
N LYS A 84 -9.11 -1.17 15.49
CA LYS A 84 -9.52 -2.55 15.73
C LYS A 84 -10.05 -3.18 14.44
N ALA A 85 -10.25 -4.49 14.47
CA ALA A 85 -10.64 -5.26 13.30
C ALA A 85 -11.98 -4.81 12.68
N ASP A 86 -12.97 -4.49 13.49
CA ASP A 86 -14.29 -4.02 13.05
C ASP A 86 -14.24 -2.63 12.38
N GLU A 87 -13.42 -1.73 12.93
CA GLU A 87 -13.18 -0.39 12.37
C GLU A 87 -12.38 -0.50 11.04
N LEU A 88 -11.38 -1.37 11.01
CA LEU A 88 -10.60 -1.67 9.81
C LEU A 88 -11.50 -2.25 8.71
N ALA A 89 -12.30 -3.27 9.02
CA ALA A 89 -13.22 -3.90 8.07
C ALA A 89 -14.21 -2.88 7.48
N TYR A 90 -14.73 -1.97 8.31
CA TYR A 90 -15.59 -0.91 7.82
C TYR A 90 -14.90 -0.04 6.77
N ILE A 91 -13.67 0.44 7.04
CA ILE A 91 -12.94 1.31 6.11
C ILE A 91 -12.56 0.56 4.83
N VAL A 92 -12.08 -0.68 4.95
CA VAL A 92 -11.71 -1.53 3.80
C VAL A 92 -12.90 -1.72 2.87
N ASN A 93 -14.07 -2.07 3.40
CA ASN A 93 -15.28 -2.24 2.59
C ASN A 93 -15.80 -0.92 2.01
N ASN A 94 -15.81 0.15 2.81
CA ASN A 94 -16.31 1.46 2.38
C ASN A 94 -15.40 2.12 1.33
N SER A 95 -14.09 1.85 1.37
CA SER A 95 -13.14 2.29 0.35
C SER A 95 -13.14 1.44 -0.92
N GLU A 96 -13.93 0.37 -0.96
CA GLU A 96 -13.96 -0.59 -2.08
C GLU A 96 -12.60 -1.20 -2.40
N ALA A 97 -11.73 -1.32 -1.39
CA ALA A 97 -10.39 -1.87 -1.58
C ALA A 97 -10.45 -3.33 -2.04
N LYS A 98 -9.65 -3.67 -3.05
CA LYS A 98 -9.52 -5.03 -3.61
C LYS A 98 -8.30 -5.78 -3.09
N ILE A 99 -7.31 -5.03 -2.61
CA ILE A 99 -6.05 -5.55 -2.04
C ILE A 99 -5.80 -4.81 -0.73
N ILE A 100 -5.24 -5.51 0.26
CA ILE A 100 -4.72 -4.90 1.47
C ILE A 100 -3.23 -5.21 1.63
N ILE A 101 -2.46 -4.18 1.99
CA ILE A 101 -1.04 -4.27 2.33
C ILE A 101 -0.89 -4.00 3.81
N THR A 102 -0.28 -4.92 4.53
CA THR A 102 -0.08 -4.83 5.99
C THR A 102 1.35 -5.23 6.36
N SER A 103 1.68 -5.18 7.65
CA SER A 103 2.94 -5.69 8.20
C SER A 103 2.69 -6.91 9.08
N ALA A 104 3.74 -7.69 9.34
CA ALA A 104 3.69 -8.80 10.28
C ALA A 104 3.17 -8.37 11.67
N ALA A 105 3.53 -7.15 12.12
CA ALA A 105 3.07 -6.60 13.40
C ALA A 105 1.56 -6.33 13.45
N LYS A 106 0.90 -6.16 12.30
CA LYS A 106 -0.54 -5.85 12.19
C LYS A 106 -1.36 -6.99 11.58
N GLU A 107 -0.72 -8.07 11.18
CA GLU A 107 -1.36 -9.17 10.47
C GLU A 107 -2.53 -9.77 11.25
N ALA A 108 -2.42 -9.97 12.56
CA ALA A 108 -3.49 -10.55 13.36
C ALA A 108 -4.80 -9.76 13.29
N VAL A 109 -4.70 -8.42 13.37
CA VAL A 109 -5.87 -7.53 13.24
C VAL A 109 -6.47 -7.59 11.84
N VAL A 110 -5.60 -7.65 10.82
CA VAL A 110 -6.05 -7.75 9.42
C VAL A 110 -6.76 -9.08 9.17
N GLN A 111 -6.21 -10.21 9.66
CA GLN A 111 -6.84 -11.52 9.49
C GLN A 111 -8.22 -11.62 10.15
N GLU A 112 -8.42 -10.97 11.30
CA GLU A 112 -9.73 -10.84 11.92
C GLU A 112 -10.67 -9.97 11.07
N ALA A 113 -10.22 -8.80 10.60
CA ALA A 113 -11.01 -7.91 9.76
C ALA A 113 -11.42 -8.53 8.42
N LEU A 114 -10.55 -9.36 7.82
CA LEU A 114 -10.80 -9.99 6.52
C LEU A 114 -11.97 -10.99 6.52
N ILE A 115 -12.42 -11.46 7.69
CA ILE A 115 -13.63 -12.29 7.81
C ILE A 115 -14.84 -11.54 7.24
N ASP A 116 -14.88 -10.22 7.44
CA ASP A 116 -15.97 -9.34 7.01
C ASP A 116 -15.62 -8.52 5.75
N CYS A 117 -14.52 -8.85 5.04
CA CYS A 117 -14.07 -8.14 3.84
C CYS A 117 -14.06 -9.04 2.59
N PRO A 118 -15.23 -9.42 2.05
CA PRO A 118 -15.31 -10.42 0.97
C PRO A 118 -14.70 -9.95 -0.36
N ASN A 119 -14.48 -8.66 -0.55
CA ASN A 119 -13.95 -8.10 -1.79
C ASN A 119 -12.41 -8.08 -1.85
N ILE A 120 -11.74 -8.37 -0.73
CA ILE A 120 -10.28 -8.44 -0.71
C ILE A 120 -9.82 -9.75 -1.37
N SER A 121 -9.14 -9.61 -2.50
CA SER A 121 -8.61 -10.73 -3.29
C SER A 121 -7.17 -11.11 -2.92
N LEU A 122 -6.43 -10.21 -2.27
CA LEU A 122 -5.03 -10.40 -1.89
C LEU A 122 -4.70 -9.61 -0.63
N CYS A 123 -4.00 -10.26 0.31
CA CYS A 123 -3.37 -9.64 1.45
C CYS A 123 -1.85 -9.79 1.32
N LEU A 124 -1.13 -8.67 1.23
CA LEU A 124 0.34 -8.62 1.20
C LEU A 124 0.86 -8.27 2.60
N VAL A 125 1.80 -9.06 3.11
CA VAL A 125 2.35 -8.89 4.46
C VAL A 125 3.83 -8.56 4.40
N VAL A 126 4.17 -7.32 4.75
CA VAL A 126 5.55 -6.85 4.91
C VAL A 126 6.18 -7.60 6.10
N ASP A 127 7.36 -8.16 5.88
CA ASP A 127 8.10 -8.97 6.85
C ASP A 127 7.32 -10.19 7.39
N GLY A 128 6.30 -10.64 6.63
CA GLY A 128 5.55 -11.84 6.95
C GLY A 128 6.39 -13.11 6.80
N THR A 129 6.20 -14.06 7.71
CA THR A 129 6.83 -15.39 7.63
C THR A 129 5.86 -16.40 7.00
N GLU A 130 6.38 -17.31 6.16
CA GLU A 130 5.54 -18.32 5.48
C GLU A 130 4.81 -19.28 6.44
N GLU A 131 5.38 -19.49 7.63
CA GLU A 131 4.86 -20.48 8.58
C GLU A 131 3.57 -20.06 9.30
N ASN A 132 3.33 -18.75 9.43
CA ASN A 132 2.21 -18.21 10.22
C ASN A 132 1.33 -17.21 9.45
N SER A 133 1.68 -16.87 8.23
CA SER A 133 0.99 -15.87 7.43
C SER A 133 -0.12 -16.50 6.59
N ARG A 134 -1.36 -16.01 6.77
CA ARG A 134 -2.45 -16.28 5.82
C ARG A 134 -2.39 -15.34 4.61
N GLY A 135 -1.45 -14.39 4.63
CA GLY A 135 -1.16 -13.48 3.54
C GLY A 135 0.06 -13.92 2.73
N VAL A 136 0.31 -13.25 1.64
CA VAL A 136 1.48 -13.45 0.79
C VAL A 136 2.60 -12.54 1.27
N ASN A 137 3.82 -13.06 1.41
CA ASN A 137 4.98 -12.25 1.77
C ASN A 137 5.19 -11.16 0.71
N TYR A 138 5.17 -9.91 1.17
CA TYR A 138 5.24 -8.72 0.32
C TYR A 138 6.52 -8.67 -0.52
N GLN A 139 7.68 -8.83 0.12
CA GLN A 139 8.98 -8.70 -0.53
C GLN A 139 9.14 -9.73 -1.64
N ARG A 140 8.87 -11.01 -1.35
CA ARG A 140 8.94 -12.09 -2.34
C ARG A 140 7.94 -11.93 -3.47
N ALA A 141 6.76 -11.40 -3.17
CA ALA A 141 5.73 -11.20 -4.18
C ALA A 141 6.13 -10.14 -5.20
N ILE A 142 6.66 -9.01 -4.77
CA ILE A 142 7.05 -7.92 -5.68
C ILE A 142 8.32 -8.24 -6.46
N GLU A 143 9.29 -8.96 -5.88
CA GLU A 143 10.56 -9.31 -6.53
C GLU A 143 10.39 -10.14 -7.81
N GLN A 144 9.22 -10.74 -8.03
CA GLN A 144 8.92 -11.49 -9.25
C GLN A 144 8.55 -10.60 -10.44
N PHE A 145 8.41 -9.29 -10.23
CA PHE A 145 7.96 -8.34 -11.24
C PHE A 145 9.08 -7.39 -11.69
N PRO A 146 8.95 -6.83 -12.91
CA PRO A 146 9.91 -5.84 -13.41
C PRO A 146 9.99 -4.61 -12.51
N ASP A 147 11.17 -4.05 -12.38
CA ASP A 147 11.47 -2.81 -11.66
C ASP A 147 11.34 -1.56 -12.55
N THR A 148 10.93 -1.74 -13.80
CA THR A 148 10.67 -0.69 -14.78
C THR A 148 9.22 -0.21 -14.73
N PRO A 149 8.92 1.03 -15.17
CA PRO A 149 7.57 1.58 -15.18
C PRO A 149 6.54 0.68 -15.90
N ILE A 150 5.31 0.66 -15.40
CA ILE A 150 4.19 0.04 -16.10
C ILE A 150 3.85 0.85 -17.37
N GLY A 151 3.35 0.18 -18.41
CA GLY A 151 3.08 0.84 -19.70
C GLY A 151 1.93 1.85 -19.70
N ASP A 152 1.10 1.87 -18.64
CA ASP A 152 -0.07 2.72 -18.47
C ASP A 152 0.04 3.61 -17.21
N GLU A 153 1.23 4.14 -16.91
CA GLU A 153 1.41 5.06 -15.78
C GLU A 153 0.43 6.23 -15.85
N TYR A 154 -0.22 6.48 -14.73
CA TYR A 154 -1.10 7.63 -14.54
C TYR A 154 -1.07 8.06 -13.08
N LEU A 155 -1.24 9.35 -12.83
CA LEU A 155 -1.22 9.88 -11.47
C LEU A 155 -2.40 9.33 -10.65
N GLY A 156 -2.09 8.60 -9.57
CA GLY A 156 -3.04 8.15 -8.57
C GLY A 156 -3.13 9.10 -7.38
N ARG A 157 -3.94 8.76 -6.38
CA ARG A 157 -4.21 9.63 -5.25
C ARG A 157 -4.59 8.88 -3.99
N SER A 158 -4.25 9.45 -2.83
CA SER A 158 -4.77 8.97 -1.56
C SER A 158 -6.27 9.26 -1.42
N MET A 159 -7.03 8.26 -0.98
CA MET A 159 -8.37 8.42 -0.44
C MET A 159 -8.25 8.60 1.08
N LEU A 160 -8.71 9.72 1.59
CA LEU A 160 -8.59 10.07 3.01
C LEU A 160 -9.88 9.74 3.78
N TYR A 161 -9.73 9.41 5.06
CA TYR A 161 -10.85 9.23 5.97
C TYR A 161 -10.84 10.31 7.04
N SER A 162 -11.95 11.03 7.19
CA SER A 162 -12.15 11.99 8.26
C SER A 162 -12.98 11.36 9.40
N SER A 163 -12.72 11.78 10.65
CA SER A 163 -13.58 11.48 11.77
C SER A 163 -14.94 12.14 11.52
N GLY A 164 -15.94 11.36 11.11
CA GLY A 164 -17.29 11.88 10.88
C GLY A 164 -17.92 12.34 12.20
N THR A 165 -18.58 13.50 12.20
CA THR A 165 -19.39 14.01 13.34
C THR A 165 -20.56 13.09 13.71
N THR A 166 -20.86 12.10 12.87
CA THR A 166 -22.00 11.14 12.99
C THR A 166 -21.57 9.73 13.43
N GLY A 167 -20.34 9.56 13.95
CA GLY A 167 -19.88 8.32 14.59
C GLY A 167 -19.11 7.33 13.69
N ARG A 168 -19.23 7.39 12.35
CA ARG A 168 -18.41 6.57 11.44
C ARG A 168 -17.53 7.43 10.53
N PRO A 169 -16.26 7.03 10.28
CA PRO A 169 -15.39 7.74 9.36
C PRO A 169 -15.99 7.86 7.95
N LYS A 170 -15.77 9.00 7.30
CA LYS A 170 -16.22 9.25 5.92
C LYS A 170 -15.02 9.32 4.99
N GLY A 171 -15.07 8.58 3.88
CA GLY A 171 -14.09 8.64 2.83
C GLY A 171 -14.23 9.91 2.00
N VAL A 172 -13.10 10.55 1.71
CA VAL A 172 -13.01 11.74 0.87
C VAL A 172 -12.14 11.40 -0.33
N ILE A 173 -12.73 11.47 -1.52
CA ILE A 173 -12.05 11.22 -2.79
C ILE A 173 -11.94 12.55 -3.54
N GLY A 174 -10.69 12.92 -3.92
CA GLY A 174 -10.46 13.97 -4.91
C GLY A 174 -10.44 13.38 -6.33
N PRO A 175 -10.76 14.16 -7.38
CA PRO A 175 -10.66 13.69 -8.76
C PRO A 175 -9.22 13.34 -9.13
N LEU A 176 -9.03 12.29 -9.95
CA LEU A 176 -7.78 11.93 -10.64
C LEU A 176 -7.69 12.59 -11.99
#